data_d81c71891c0c8226aba0c105cbb40843
#
_entry.id   d81c71891c0c8226aba0c105cbb40843
#
_cell.length_a   1.000
_cell.length_b   1.000
_cell.length_c   1.000
_cell.angle_alpha   90.00
_cell.angle_beta   90.00
_cell.angle_gamma   90.00
#
_symmetry.space_group_name_H-M   'P 1'
#
loop_
_entity.id
_entity.type
_entity.pdbx_description
1 polymer ?
#
loop_
_entity_poly.entity_id
_entity_poly.type
_entity_poly.pdbx_seq_one_letter_code
_entity_poly.pdbx_strand_id
1 'polypeptide(L)'
;MLGNVVEGNFGTAWCFLNIDDPLVAWETYRGEIISSDYYHDGYPIISPRSSSILRMLGSKILATNELLLESVRQNYFSNKVSRLTGAFLFENKKEAYKAISMWGNDIPHFNPFALTEVIPSLDTYYSKHDSNWITFNLGNVSSDLSWMHHYWNGDICPESKEPLWELIACTRCYICNTELRMQSYKNIRDRFNNFFPRKTLPLLEHARLAAYLGSDLGHSTPYLMQTEPSTISVKYIISMVDAKNPEYLERLSSYVLAPKNAEHINFQDLNIINEDDNFSVPDFRKMEFSFKIPDVVLRTNFNTGAFAHSS
;
A
#
# COMPACT_ATOMS: atom_id res chain seq x y z
N MET A 1 8.95 -28.79 -4.02
CA MET A 1 8.65 -28.40 -2.63
C MET A 1 7.96 -27.07 -2.71
N LEU A 2 6.70 -26.96 -2.32
CA LEU A 2 5.95 -25.69 -2.31
C LEU A 2 6.60 -24.79 -1.26
N GLY A 3 7.24 -23.71 -1.70
CA GLY A 3 7.82 -22.72 -0.78
C GLY A 3 6.76 -22.22 0.17
N ASN A 4 6.99 -22.34 1.45
CA ASN A 4 6.02 -22.13 2.51
C ASN A 4 5.62 -20.63 2.58
N VAL A 5 4.32 -20.38 2.56
CA VAL A 5 3.78 -19.19 3.22
C VAL A 5 4.09 -19.37 4.70
N VAL A 6 4.75 -18.43 5.30
CA VAL A 6 5.10 -18.48 6.72
C VAL A 6 4.06 -17.63 7.46
N GLU A 7 3.25 -18.27 8.28
CA GLU A 7 2.58 -17.58 9.38
C GLU A 7 3.66 -17.27 10.42
N GLY A 8 3.92 -16.00 10.69
CA GLY A 8 5.02 -15.65 11.56
C GLY A 8 4.84 -14.31 12.23
N ASN A 9 4.90 -14.33 13.55
CA ASN A 9 5.10 -13.12 14.33
C ASN A 9 6.59 -12.72 14.26
N PHE A 10 6.95 -11.88 13.29
CA PHE A 10 8.22 -11.17 13.35
C PHE A 10 7.94 -9.82 14.01
N GLY A 11 8.40 -9.62 15.24
CA GLY A 11 8.07 -8.49 16.12
C GLY A 11 8.06 -7.12 15.43
N THR A 12 9.04 -6.83 14.55
CA THR A 12 9.10 -5.61 13.74
C THR A 12 9.62 -5.90 12.34
N ALA A 13 9.26 -5.05 11.39
CA ALA A 13 9.74 -5.07 10.01
C ALA A 13 10.10 -3.64 9.56
N TRP A 14 10.66 -3.52 8.35
CA TRP A 14 11.10 -2.25 7.80
C TRP A 14 10.47 -2.05 6.42
N CYS A 15 10.07 -0.82 6.11
CA CYS A 15 9.56 -0.47 4.78
C CYS A 15 9.96 0.94 4.37
N PHE A 16 9.85 1.22 3.07
CA PHE A 16 10.02 2.55 2.51
C PHE A 16 8.66 3.15 2.19
N LEU A 17 8.41 4.37 2.68
CA LEU A 17 7.17 5.10 2.44
C LEU A 17 7.45 6.34 1.60
N ASN A 18 6.96 6.33 0.37
CA ASN A 18 7.07 7.47 -0.55
C ASN A 18 6.06 8.56 -0.17
N ILE A 19 6.36 9.36 0.84
CA ILE A 19 5.48 10.45 1.30
C ILE A 19 5.39 11.65 0.34
N ASP A 20 6.05 11.58 -0.82
CA ASP A 20 5.83 12.48 -1.94
C ASP A 20 4.65 12.04 -2.84
N ASP A 21 4.09 10.86 -2.60
CA ASP A 21 2.78 10.45 -3.11
C ASP A 21 1.68 10.88 -2.13
N PRO A 22 0.62 11.59 -2.60
CA PRO A 22 -0.44 12.10 -1.71
C PRO A 22 -1.15 11.01 -0.90
N LEU A 23 -1.41 9.85 -1.52
CA LEU A 23 -2.09 8.74 -0.86
C LEU A 23 -1.19 8.12 0.22
N VAL A 24 0.09 7.90 -0.11
CA VAL A 24 1.06 7.37 0.86
C VAL A 24 1.26 8.35 2.01
N ALA A 25 1.30 9.66 1.74
CA ALA A 25 1.38 10.67 2.80
C ALA A 25 0.16 10.61 3.74
N TRP A 26 -1.06 10.47 3.17
CA TRP A 26 -2.29 10.34 3.95
C TRP A 26 -2.24 9.11 4.89
N GLU A 27 -1.96 7.93 4.35
CA GLU A 27 -1.88 6.69 5.13
C GLU A 27 -0.71 6.70 6.14
N THR A 28 0.42 7.30 5.77
CA THR A 28 1.57 7.46 6.69
C THR A 28 1.19 8.32 7.89
N TYR A 29 0.50 9.44 7.70
CA TYR A 29 0.06 10.26 8.82
C TYR A 29 -1.04 9.57 9.64
N ARG A 30 -1.97 8.89 8.99
CA ARG A 30 -2.97 8.04 9.66
C ARG A 30 -2.29 7.03 10.59
N GLY A 31 -1.13 6.52 10.21
CA GLY A 31 -0.25 5.73 11.06
C GLY A 31 -0.29 4.24 10.81
N GLU A 32 -0.93 3.79 9.73
CA GLU A 32 -1.04 2.39 9.36
C GLU A 32 -0.75 2.17 7.87
N ILE A 33 -0.26 0.97 7.57
CA ILE A 33 -0.25 0.39 6.23
C ILE A 33 -1.17 -0.83 6.28
N ILE A 34 -2.18 -0.87 5.44
CA ILE A 34 -3.07 -2.02 5.33
C ILE A 34 -2.90 -2.60 3.94
N SER A 35 -2.51 -3.88 3.87
CA SER A 35 -2.49 -4.59 2.60
C SER A 35 -3.91 -4.94 2.16
N SER A 36 -4.13 -4.98 0.88
CA SER A 36 -5.48 -5.12 0.32
C SER A 36 -6.14 -6.46 0.64
N ASP A 37 -5.35 -7.53 0.69
CA ASP A 37 -5.85 -8.87 1.04
C ASP A 37 -6.28 -8.96 2.52
N TYR A 38 -5.85 -8.00 3.33
CA TYR A 38 -6.28 -7.88 4.73
C TYR A 38 -7.67 -7.21 4.86
N TYR A 39 -8.09 -6.50 3.83
CA TYR A 39 -9.34 -5.73 3.80
C TYR A 39 -10.43 -6.53 3.09
N HIS A 40 -11.44 -7.00 3.81
CA HIS A 40 -12.40 -8.00 3.33
C HIS A 40 -13.68 -7.44 2.67
N ASP A 41 -13.72 -6.16 2.30
CA ASP A 41 -14.96 -5.53 1.77
C ASP A 41 -15.32 -5.91 0.32
N GLY A 42 -14.68 -6.92 -0.25
CA GLY A 42 -15.03 -7.45 -1.57
C GLY A 42 -14.62 -6.59 -2.77
N TYR A 43 -13.93 -5.48 -2.54
CA TYR A 43 -13.37 -4.66 -3.60
C TYR A 43 -11.98 -5.18 -4.00
N PRO A 44 -11.67 -5.24 -5.31
CA PRO A 44 -10.35 -5.63 -5.79
C PRO A 44 -9.34 -4.50 -5.58
N ILE A 45 -8.92 -4.34 -4.35
CA ILE A 45 -8.01 -3.31 -3.88
C ILE A 45 -6.58 -3.66 -4.30
N ILE A 46 -5.78 -2.65 -4.64
CA ILE A 46 -4.34 -2.79 -4.92
C ILE A 46 -3.54 -1.85 -4.03
N SER A 47 -2.24 -2.12 -3.89
CA SER A 47 -1.36 -1.24 -3.15
C SER A 47 -1.11 0.10 -3.87
N PRO A 48 -0.81 1.20 -3.15
CA PRO A 48 -0.40 2.47 -3.76
C PRO A 48 0.78 2.31 -4.74
N ARG A 49 1.74 1.43 -4.40
CA ARG A 49 2.88 1.11 -5.28
C ARG A 49 2.39 0.52 -6.60
N SER A 50 1.49 -0.45 -6.56
CA SER A 50 0.95 -1.10 -7.77
C SER A 50 0.17 -0.11 -8.64
N SER A 51 -0.64 0.74 -8.03
CA SER A 51 -1.30 1.84 -8.73
C SER A 51 -0.29 2.73 -9.48
N SER A 52 0.80 3.11 -8.83
CA SER A 52 1.87 3.91 -9.44
C SER A 52 2.56 3.20 -10.61
N ILE A 53 2.82 1.89 -10.50
CA ILE A 53 3.42 1.09 -11.58
C ILE A 53 2.45 0.95 -12.76
N LEU A 54 1.19 0.60 -12.50
CA LEU A 54 0.17 0.41 -13.54
C LEU A 54 -0.10 1.70 -14.33
N ARG A 55 0.07 2.87 -13.71
CA ARG A 55 -0.02 4.16 -14.41
C ARG A 55 1.03 4.30 -15.52
N MET A 56 2.13 3.57 -15.45
CA MET A 56 3.19 3.57 -16.46
C MET A 56 2.94 2.59 -17.60
N LEU A 57 1.79 1.87 -17.64
CA LEU A 57 1.41 1.01 -18.76
C LEU A 57 1.37 1.79 -20.06
N GLY A 58 1.97 1.20 -21.09
CA GLY A 58 2.13 1.84 -22.40
C GLY A 58 3.39 2.70 -22.56
N SER A 59 4.03 3.12 -21.47
CA SER A 59 5.29 3.88 -21.50
C SER A 59 6.51 3.08 -21.00
N LYS A 60 6.28 2.05 -20.19
CA LYS A 60 7.35 1.22 -19.63
C LYS A 60 6.95 -0.24 -19.58
N ILE A 61 7.88 -1.11 -19.99
CA ILE A 61 7.69 -2.57 -19.99
C ILE A 61 7.46 -3.15 -18.59
N LEU A 62 7.97 -2.47 -17.55
CA LEU A 62 7.86 -2.95 -16.17
C LEU A 62 6.41 -3.16 -15.71
N ALA A 63 5.46 -2.32 -16.16
CA ALA A 63 4.07 -2.49 -15.79
C ALA A 63 3.41 -3.71 -16.47
N THR A 64 3.81 -4.02 -17.71
CA THR A 64 3.38 -5.26 -18.38
C THR A 64 3.96 -6.48 -17.68
N ASN A 65 5.24 -6.45 -17.33
CA ASN A 65 5.90 -7.56 -16.64
C ASN A 65 5.33 -7.75 -15.21
N GLU A 66 4.93 -6.69 -14.51
CA GLU A 66 4.25 -6.83 -13.21
C GLU A 66 2.91 -7.57 -13.34
N LEU A 67 2.13 -7.31 -14.41
CA LEU A 67 0.89 -8.05 -14.67
C LEU A 67 1.16 -9.50 -15.11
N LEU A 68 2.21 -9.76 -15.90
CA LEU A 68 2.62 -11.11 -16.24
C LEU A 68 3.07 -11.88 -15.00
N LEU A 69 3.85 -11.25 -14.14
CA LEU A 69 4.31 -11.83 -12.89
C LEU A 69 3.12 -12.20 -11.99
N GLU A 70 2.11 -11.34 -11.90
CA GLU A 70 0.86 -11.65 -11.19
C GLU A 70 0.09 -12.81 -11.85
N SER A 71 0.05 -12.86 -13.19
CA SER A 71 -0.57 -13.99 -13.88
C SER A 71 0.12 -15.31 -13.58
N VAL A 72 1.44 -15.34 -13.55
CA VAL A 72 2.21 -16.53 -13.14
C VAL A 72 1.87 -16.91 -11.70
N ARG A 73 1.76 -15.94 -10.79
CA ARG A 73 1.33 -16.21 -9.41
C ARG A 73 -0.05 -16.85 -9.37
N GLN A 74 -1.04 -16.26 -10.02
CA GLN A 74 -2.41 -16.75 -10.03
C GLN A 74 -2.51 -18.21 -10.50
N ASN A 75 -1.75 -18.57 -11.55
CA ASN A 75 -1.81 -19.88 -12.17
C ASN A 75 -1.00 -20.96 -11.45
N TYR A 76 0.13 -20.60 -10.81
CA TYR A 76 1.09 -21.58 -10.31
C TYR A 76 1.45 -21.42 -8.83
N PHE A 77 1.21 -20.22 -8.24
CA PHE A 77 1.62 -19.86 -6.88
C PHE A 77 0.52 -19.13 -6.12
N SER A 78 -0.73 -19.59 -6.27
CA SER A 78 -1.91 -18.92 -5.71
C SER A 78 -1.89 -18.78 -4.18
N ASN A 79 -1.06 -19.56 -3.50
CA ASN A 79 -0.82 -19.49 -2.05
C ASN A 79 0.18 -18.39 -1.65
N LYS A 80 0.83 -17.72 -2.61
CA LYS A 80 1.74 -16.60 -2.31
C LYS A 80 0.97 -15.28 -2.26
N VAL A 81 1.45 -14.35 -1.44
CA VAL A 81 0.87 -12.99 -1.38
C VAL A 81 1.14 -12.26 -2.69
N SER A 82 0.12 -11.65 -3.27
CA SER A 82 0.24 -10.88 -4.50
C SER A 82 1.09 -9.63 -4.32
N ARG A 83 1.96 -9.34 -5.27
CA ARG A 83 2.67 -8.05 -5.33
C ARG A 83 1.75 -6.87 -5.60
N LEU A 84 0.60 -7.11 -6.23
CA LEU A 84 -0.38 -6.06 -6.51
C LEU A 84 -1.09 -5.59 -5.24
N THR A 85 -1.31 -6.48 -4.29
CA THR A 85 -2.12 -6.25 -3.09
C THR A 85 -1.30 -6.14 -1.81
N GLY A 86 -0.18 -6.83 -1.73
CA GLY A 86 0.63 -6.98 -0.53
C GLY A 86 1.43 -5.73 -0.14
N ALA A 87 1.77 -5.65 1.14
CA ALA A 87 2.73 -4.70 1.67
C ALA A 87 4.17 -5.22 1.44
N PHE A 88 5.07 -4.33 1.00
CA PHE A 88 6.49 -4.63 0.78
C PHE A 88 7.29 -4.30 2.03
N LEU A 89 7.88 -5.33 2.62
CA LEU A 89 8.61 -5.22 3.87
C LEU A 89 10.01 -5.82 3.74
N PHE A 90 10.88 -5.42 4.65
CA PHE A 90 12.19 -6.04 4.89
C PHE A 90 12.22 -6.57 6.32
N GLU A 91 12.73 -7.77 6.48
CA GLU A 91 12.80 -8.47 7.76
C GLU A 91 13.61 -7.70 8.83
N ASN A 92 14.60 -6.95 8.36
CA ASN A 92 15.45 -6.16 9.23
C ASN A 92 16.05 -4.96 8.51
N LYS A 93 16.59 -4.04 9.29
CA LYS A 93 17.21 -2.80 8.80
C LYS A 93 18.38 -3.04 7.84
N LYS A 94 19.14 -4.12 8.04
CA LYS A 94 20.28 -4.46 7.18
C LYS A 94 19.83 -4.78 5.75
N GLU A 95 18.78 -5.57 5.59
CA GLU A 95 18.20 -5.87 4.26
C GLU A 95 17.63 -4.61 3.60
N ALA A 96 16.96 -3.75 4.36
CA ALA A 96 16.48 -2.47 3.84
C ALA A 96 17.63 -1.56 3.36
N TYR A 97 18.75 -1.52 4.05
CA TYR A 97 19.92 -0.75 3.60
C TYR A 97 20.60 -1.33 2.36
N LYS A 98 20.54 -2.64 2.12
CA LYS A 98 20.96 -3.22 0.84
C LYS A 98 20.08 -2.68 -0.32
N ALA A 99 18.75 -2.57 -0.10
CA ALA A 99 17.84 -1.99 -1.07
C ALA A 99 18.19 -0.53 -1.40
N ILE A 100 18.57 0.29 -0.40
CA ILE A 100 19.07 1.66 -0.63
C ILE A 100 20.30 1.63 -1.54
N SER A 101 21.26 0.76 -1.26
CA SER A 101 22.48 0.66 -2.04
C SER A 101 22.24 0.23 -3.48
N MET A 102 21.20 -0.57 -3.72
CA MET A 102 20.87 -1.09 -5.03
C MET A 102 19.97 -0.16 -5.84
N TRP A 103 18.94 0.42 -5.22
CA TRP A 103 17.88 1.16 -5.90
C TRP A 103 17.87 2.67 -5.61
N GLY A 104 18.59 3.13 -4.58
CA GLY A 104 18.52 4.51 -4.11
C GLY A 104 18.93 5.57 -5.13
N ASN A 105 19.77 5.22 -6.10
CA ASN A 105 20.15 6.13 -7.18
C ASN A 105 19.04 6.32 -8.24
N ASP A 106 18.24 5.29 -8.47
CA ASP A 106 17.24 5.25 -9.54
C ASP A 106 15.83 5.55 -9.03
N ILE A 107 15.58 5.25 -7.76
CA ILE A 107 14.25 5.38 -7.13
C ILE A 107 14.36 6.27 -5.89
N PRO A 108 13.94 7.54 -5.97
CA PRO A 108 14.23 8.55 -4.95
C PRO A 108 13.76 8.23 -3.53
N HIS A 109 12.70 7.45 -3.38
CA HIS A 109 12.20 7.08 -2.04
C HIS A 109 12.96 5.91 -1.39
N PHE A 110 13.87 5.22 -2.10
CA PHE A 110 14.78 4.28 -1.46
C PHE A 110 15.97 5.05 -0.84
N ASN A 111 15.68 5.75 0.24
CA ASN A 111 16.66 6.53 1.00
C ASN A 111 16.39 6.40 2.52
N PRO A 112 17.35 6.75 3.39
CA PRO A 112 17.21 6.59 4.83
C PRO A 112 16.05 7.38 5.46
N PHE A 113 15.61 8.50 4.84
CA PHE A 113 14.54 9.35 5.39
C PHE A 113 13.15 8.73 5.16
N ALA A 114 12.99 7.97 4.07
CA ALA A 114 11.74 7.25 3.78
C ALA A 114 11.65 5.88 4.46
N LEU A 115 12.78 5.40 5.03
CA LEU A 115 12.84 4.11 5.73
C LEU A 115 12.22 4.22 7.12
N THR A 116 11.29 3.35 7.40
CA THR A 116 10.62 3.29 8.71
C THR A 116 10.50 1.87 9.24
N GLU A 117 10.57 1.75 10.56
CA GLU A 117 10.16 0.56 11.28
C GLU A 117 8.64 0.50 11.38
N VAL A 118 8.09 -0.69 11.21
CA VAL A 118 6.67 -0.98 11.34
C VAL A 118 6.45 -2.21 12.21
N ILE A 119 5.29 -2.27 12.88
CA ILE A 119 4.86 -3.41 13.69
C ILE A 119 3.72 -4.09 12.95
N PRO A 120 3.95 -5.25 12.32
CA PRO A 120 2.90 -6.05 11.70
C PRO A 120 1.93 -6.62 12.74
N SER A 121 0.67 -6.83 12.33
CA SER A 121 -0.34 -7.52 13.14
C SER A 121 0.04 -8.99 13.36
N LEU A 122 -0.51 -9.60 14.42
CA LEU A 122 -0.20 -10.98 14.81
C LEU A 122 -0.66 -12.04 13.80
N ASP A 123 -1.68 -11.71 13.01
CA ASP A 123 -2.26 -12.54 11.95
C ASP A 123 -1.64 -12.31 10.58
N THR A 124 -0.47 -11.66 10.55
CA THR A 124 0.30 -11.44 9.31
C THR A 124 0.76 -12.76 8.71
N TYR A 125 0.50 -12.93 7.42
CA TYR A 125 1.18 -13.96 6.61
C TYR A 125 1.95 -13.31 5.46
N TYR A 126 3.05 -13.92 5.06
CA TYR A 126 3.93 -13.36 4.06
C TYR A 126 4.63 -14.43 3.22
N SER A 127 5.15 -14.00 2.09
CA SER A 127 6.09 -14.78 1.28
C SER A 127 7.40 -14.00 1.10
N LYS A 128 8.52 -14.74 1.12
CA LYS A 128 9.88 -14.20 1.03
C LYS A 128 10.47 -14.47 -0.34
N HIS A 129 11.00 -13.44 -0.98
CA HIS A 129 11.49 -13.50 -2.35
C HIS A 129 12.82 -12.77 -2.48
N ASP A 130 13.68 -13.23 -3.41
CA ASP A 130 14.88 -12.49 -3.78
C ASP A 130 14.54 -11.44 -4.84
N SER A 131 14.54 -10.17 -4.44
CA SER A 131 14.24 -9.02 -5.29
C SER A 131 15.24 -8.80 -6.42
N ASN A 132 16.37 -9.49 -6.42
CA ASN A 132 17.32 -9.42 -7.54
C ASN A 132 16.67 -9.90 -8.85
N TRP A 133 15.78 -10.88 -8.80
CA TRP A 133 15.00 -11.31 -9.97
C TRP A 133 14.21 -10.15 -10.58
N ILE A 134 13.61 -9.32 -9.73
CA ILE A 134 12.86 -8.12 -10.15
C ILE A 134 13.81 -7.07 -10.71
N THR A 135 14.92 -6.82 -10.01
CA THR A 135 15.92 -5.79 -10.39
C THR A 135 16.48 -6.04 -11.79
N PHE A 136 16.82 -7.29 -12.10
CA PHE A 136 17.44 -7.62 -13.38
C PHE A 136 16.44 -7.80 -14.52
N ASN A 137 15.19 -8.14 -14.24
CA ASN A 137 14.28 -8.60 -15.29
C ASN A 137 13.04 -7.73 -15.49
N LEU A 138 12.50 -7.09 -14.46
CA LEU A 138 11.19 -6.42 -14.54
C LEU A 138 11.13 -5.31 -15.61
N GLY A 139 12.21 -4.56 -15.79
CA GLY A 139 12.33 -3.48 -16.77
C GLY A 139 12.73 -3.93 -18.18
N ASN A 140 12.98 -5.23 -18.40
CA ASN A 140 13.53 -5.76 -19.63
C ASN A 140 12.46 -6.46 -20.48
N VAL A 141 12.59 -6.34 -21.80
CA VAL A 141 11.80 -7.15 -22.74
C VAL A 141 12.43 -8.53 -22.82
N SER A 142 11.75 -9.55 -22.31
CA SER A 142 12.18 -10.92 -22.42
C SER A 142 11.01 -11.81 -22.90
N SER A 143 11.30 -12.72 -23.81
CA SER A 143 10.37 -13.81 -24.16
C SER A 143 10.46 -14.97 -23.18
N ASP A 144 11.53 -15.06 -22.40
CA ASP A 144 11.70 -16.03 -21.34
C ASP A 144 11.10 -15.50 -20.03
N LEU A 145 10.02 -16.14 -19.59
CA LEU A 145 9.32 -15.83 -18.35
C LEU A 145 9.71 -16.75 -17.19
N SER A 146 10.72 -17.61 -17.37
CA SER A 146 11.16 -18.57 -16.36
C SER A 146 11.61 -17.90 -15.06
N TRP A 147 12.20 -16.70 -15.15
CA TRP A 147 12.59 -15.92 -13.99
C TRP A 147 11.41 -15.58 -13.05
N MET A 148 10.18 -15.45 -13.58
CA MET A 148 8.98 -15.21 -12.78
C MET A 148 8.64 -16.43 -11.91
N HIS A 149 8.85 -17.65 -12.44
CA HIS A 149 8.68 -18.86 -11.65
C HIS A 149 9.73 -18.98 -10.56
N HIS A 150 11.00 -18.68 -10.86
CA HIS A 150 12.07 -18.67 -9.87
C HIS A 150 11.81 -17.65 -8.77
N TYR A 151 11.36 -16.43 -9.12
CA TYR A 151 10.98 -15.41 -8.15
C TYR A 151 9.90 -15.93 -7.20
N TRP A 152 8.78 -16.44 -7.73
CA TRP A 152 7.66 -16.92 -6.91
C TRP A 152 8.01 -18.19 -6.13
N ASN A 153 8.91 -19.01 -6.62
CA ASN A 153 9.42 -20.17 -5.87
C ASN A 153 10.30 -19.76 -4.67
N GLY A 154 10.83 -18.54 -4.67
CA GLY A 154 11.75 -18.04 -3.64
C GLY A 154 13.20 -18.47 -3.88
N ASP A 155 13.55 -18.77 -5.13
CA ASP A 155 14.90 -19.14 -5.52
C ASP A 155 15.84 -17.92 -5.46
N ILE A 156 17.11 -18.16 -5.14
CA ILE A 156 18.14 -17.12 -5.18
C ILE A 156 18.48 -16.80 -6.64
N CYS A 157 18.56 -15.52 -6.96
CA CYS A 157 18.93 -15.04 -8.27
C CYS A 157 20.44 -15.30 -8.54
N PRO A 158 20.81 -16.09 -9.56
CA PRO A 158 22.20 -16.45 -9.80
C PRO A 158 23.05 -15.28 -10.34
N GLU A 159 22.41 -14.22 -10.84
CA GLU A 159 23.08 -13.03 -11.38
C GLU A 159 23.62 -12.11 -10.27
N SER A 160 23.19 -12.31 -9.03
CA SER A 160 23.63 -11.53 -7.88
C SER A 160 24.58 -12.31 -6.98
N LYS A 161 25.56 -11.60 -6.38
CA LYS A 161 26.47 -12.19 -5.40
C LYS A 161 25.79 -12.51 -4.06
N GLU A 162 24.79 -11.71 -3.71
CA GLU A 162 24.03 -11.84 -2.47
C GLU A 162 22.55 -11.63 -2.75
N PRO A 163 21.65 -12.40 -2.12
CA PRO A 163 20.22 -12.17 -2.24
C PRO A 163 19.82 -10.84 -1.56
N LEU A 164 18.84 -10.18 -2.16
CA LEU A 164 18.13 -9.05 -1.56
C LEU A 164 16.73 -9.52 -1.16
N TRP A 165 16.59 -9.92 0.09
CA TRP A 165 15.35 -10.49 0.58
C TRP A 165 14.27 -9.42 0.82
N GLU A 166 13.17 -9.50 0.07
CA GLU A 166 11.94 -8.78 0.35
C GLU A 166 10.86 -9.72 0.88
N LEU A 167 9.98 -9.17 1.70
CA LEU A 167 8.78 -9.83 2.18
C LEU A 167 7.58 -9.17 1.52
N ILE A 168 6.68 -9.97 0.96
CA ILE A 168 5.38 -9.52 0.52
C ILE A 168 4.36 -10.05 1.50
N ALA A 169 3.68 -9.15 2.20
CA ALA A 169 2.86 -9.49 3.35
C ALA A 169 1.40 -9.09 3.17
N CYS A 170 0.50 -9.97 3.58
CA CYS A 170 -0.87 -9.64 3.91
C CYS A 170 -0.91 -9.26 5.39
N THR A 171 -1.13 -7.99 5.68
CA THR A 171 -0.92 -7.45 7.01
C THR A 171 -1.58 -6.11 7.22
N ARG A 172 -1.80 -5.77 8.47
CA ARG A 172 -1.93 -4.41 8.97
C ARG A 172 -0.65 -4.07 9.75
N CYS A 173 0.06 -3.03 9.36
CA CYS A 173 1.28 -2.58 10.02
C CYS A 173 1.09 -1.21 10.66
N TYR A 174 1.52 -1.06 11.90
CA TYR A 174 1.59 0.24 12.58
C TYR A 174 2.93 0.91 12.28
N ILE A 175 2.89 2.21 11.90
CA ILE A 175 4.07 3.00 11.57
C ILE A 175 4.64 3.63 12.85
N CYS A 176 5.88 3.25 13.22
CA CYS A 176 6.52 3.69 14.45
C CYS A 176 7.16 5.09 14.35
N ASN A 177 7.54 5.52 13.15
CA ASN A 177 8.31 6.75 12.93
C ASN A 177 7.42 8.01 13.00
N THR A 178 7.43 8.68 14.16
CA THR A 178 6.67 9.92 14.37
C THR A 178 7.16 11.10 13.51
N GLU A 179 8.46 11.19 13.23
CA GLU A 179 9.04 12.24 12.39
C GLU A 179 8.54 12.12 10.95
N LEU A 180 8.55 10.91 10.39
CA LEU A 180 8.02 10.64 9.05
C LEU A 180 6.52 10.94 8.98
N ARG A 181 5.75 10.59 10.01
CA ARG A 181 4.33 10.92 10.11
C ARG A 181 4.10 12.43 10.13
N MET A 182 4.87 13.18 10.91
CA MET A 182 4.77 14.64 10.95
C MET A 182 5.20 15.30 9.64
N GLN A 183 6.20 14.74 8.94
CA GLN A 183 6.57 15.23 7.61
C GLN A 183 5.47 14.97 6.59
N SER A 184 4.78 13.83 6.68
CA SER A 184 3.59 13.51 5.86
C SER A 184 2.48 14.53 6.08
N TYR A 185 2.19 14.91 7.33
CA TYR A 185 1.22 15.96 7.65
C TYR A 185 1.60 17.30 7.01
N LYS A 186 2.87 17.69 7.09
CA LYS A 186 3.35 18.92 6.42
C LYS A 186 3.16 18.86 4.92
N ASN A 187 3.46 17.72 4.29
CA ASN A 187 3.24 17.53 2.85
C ASN A 187 1.75 17.66 2.50
N ILE A 188 0.86 17.05 3.28
CA ILE A 188 -0.60 17.14 3.08
C ILE A 188 -1.06 18.58 3.18
N ARG A 189 -0.66 19.29 4.24
CA ARG A 189 -1.09 20.67 4.50
C ARG A 189 -0.55 21.68 3.49
N ASP A 190 0.72 21.56 3.10
CA ASP A 190 1.45 22.61 2.42
C ASP A 190 1.70 22.33 0.93
N ARG A 191 1.82 21.06 0.53
CA ARG A 191 2.17 20.67 -0.85
C ARG A 191 1.01 20.09 -1.65
N PHE A 192 0.12 19.38 -1.00
CA PHE A 192 -0.93 18.60 -1.67
C PHE A 192 -2.31 19.26 -1.62
N ASN A 193 -2.37 20.59 -1.62
CA ASN A 193 -3.63 21.37 -1.55
C ASN A 193 -4.67 20.99 -2.60
N ASN A 194 -4.24 20.45 -3.75
CA ASN A 194 -5.12 20.00 -4.82
C ASN A 194 -5.85 18.69 -4.50
N PHE A 195 -5.33 17.90 -3.55
CA PHE A 195 -5.90 16.64 -3.09
C PHE A 195 -6.58 16.80 -1.74
N PHE A 196 -6.06 17.70 -0.92
CA PHE A 196 -6.50 17.93 0.45
C PHE A 196 -6.90 19.40 0.65
N PRO A 197 -8.12 19.79 0.29
CA PRO A 197 -8.66 21.10 0.71
C PRO A 197 -8.52 21.26 2.23
N ARG A 198 -8.37 22.49 2.72
CA ARG A 198 -8.17 22.72 4.18
C ARG A 198 -9.24 22.08 5.07
N LYS A 199 -10.46 21.96 4.57
CA LYS A 199 -11.57 21.27 5.24
C LYS A 199 -11.38 19.74 5.35
N THR A 200 -10.33 19.16 4.75
CA THR A 200 -9.99 17.74 4.88
C THR A 200 -9.15 17.45 6.12
N LEU A 201 -8.47 18.44 6.67
CA LEU A 201 -7.59 18.24 7.83
C LEU A 201 -8.32 17.70 9.09
N PRO A 202 -9.55 18.12 9.43
CA PRO A 202 -10.31 17.51 10.52
C PRO A 202 -10.52 16.00 10.30
N LEU A 203 -10.89 15.56 9.09
CA LEU A 203 -11.03 14.14 8.78
C LEU A 203 -9.70 13.40 8.94
N LEU A 204 -8.59 14.00 8.55
CA LEU A 204 -7.26 13.42 8.69
C LEU A 204 -6.90 13.15 10.16
N GLU A 205 -7.17 14.11 11.06
CA GLU A 205 -6.94 13.93 12.50
C GLU A 205 -7.82 12.81 13.06
N HIS A 206 -9.08 12.71 12.62
CA HIS A 206 -9.95 11.59 13.00
C HIS A 206 -9.42 10.26 12.49
N ALA A 207 -9.03 10.19 11.21
CA ALA A 207 -8.49 8.98 10.60
C ALA A 207 -7.24 8.50 11.38
N ARG A 208 -6.41 9.43 11.87
CA ARG A 208 -5.26 9.12 12.72
C ARG A 208 -5.67 8.52 14.07
N LEU A 209 -6.67 9.08 14.74
CA LEU A 209 -7.18 8.55 16.00
C LEU A 209 -7.94 7.25 15.79
N ALA A 210 -8.68 7.14 14.69
CA ALA A 210 -9.41 5.95 14.30
C ALA A 210 -8.47 4.74 14.16
N ALA A 211 -7.37 4.91 13.44
CA ALA A 211 -6.34 3.89 13.28
C ALA A 211 -5.82 3.40 14.64
N TYR A 212 -5.52 4.32 15.55
CA TYR A 212 -5.08 3.97 16.91
C TYR A 212 -6.14 3.18 17.71
N LEU A 213 -7.42 3.41 17.44
CA LEU A 213 -8.54 2.70 18.07
C LEU A 213 -8.96 1.44 17.31
N GLY A 214 -8.26 1.07 16.24
CA GLY A 214 -8.53 -0.11 15.42
C GLY A 214 -9.69 0.05 14.45
N SER A 215 -10.06 1.29 14.09
CA SER A 215 -11.08 1.58 13.07
C SER A 215 -10.43 1.91 11.73
N ASP A 216 -11.09 1.52 10.63
CA ASP A 216 -10.66 1.83 9.27
C ASP A 216 -11.16 3.20 8.77
N LEU A 217 -11.79 4.00 9.65
CA LEU A 217 -12.25 5.34 9.29
C LEU A 217 -11.11 6.15 8.65
N GLY A 218 -11.38 6.70 7.47
CA GLY A 218 -10.42 7.48 6.70
C GLY A 218 -9.33 6.68 6.00
N HIS A 219 -9.32 5.35 6.09
CA HIS A 219 -8.42 4.52 5.27
C HIS A 219 -8.71 4.74 3.79
N SER A 220 -7.65 5.04 3.03
CA SER A 220 -7.74 5.35 1.60
C SER A 220 -6.90 4.38 0.79
N THR A 221 -7.48 3.84 -0.28
CA THR A 221 -6.79 2.83 -1.08
C THR A 221 -7.24 2.87 -2.54
N PRO A 222 -6.36 2.54 -3.52
CA PRO A 222 -6.76 2.36 -4.90
C PRO A 222 -7.46 1.02 -5.09
N TYR A 223 -8.41 0.96 -6.02
CA TYR A 223 -9.07 -0.27 -6.44
C TYR A 223 -9.19 -0.36 -7.96
N LEU A 224 -9.33 -1.58 -8.45
CA LEU A 224 -9.48 -1.87 -9.87
C LEU A 224 -10.95 -2.04 -10.21
N MET A 225 -11.41 -1.38 -11.26
CA MET A 225 -12.76 -1.50 -11.79
C MET A 225 -12.70 -1.83 -13.29
N GLN A 226 -13.28 -2.95 -13.68
CA GLN A 226 -13.40 -3.30 -15.09
C GLN A 226 -14.50 -2.45 -15.75
N THR A 227 -14.12 -1.62 -16.71
CA THR A 227 -15.05 -0.74 -17.45
C THR A 227 -15.43 -1.31 -18.81
N GLU A 228 -14.54 -2.11 -19.42
CA GLU A 228 -14.73 -2.83 -20.68
C GLU A 228 -14.01 -4.18 -20.58
N PRO A 229 -14.23 -5.15 -21.46
CA PRO A 229 -13.63 -6.49 -21.37
C PRO A 229 -12.10 -6.53 -21.20
N SER A 230 -11.39 -5.54 -21.72
CA SER A 230 -9.93 -5.42 -21.60
C SER A 230 -9.47 -4.10 -20.98
N THR A 231 -10.39 -3.25 -20.51
CA THR A 231 -10.07 -1.94 -19.94
C THR A 231 -10.35 -1.93 -18.46
N ILE A 232 -9.33 -1.57 -17.69
CA ILE A 232 -9.39 -1.43 -16.23
C ILE A 232 -9.20 0.04 -15.87
N SER A 233 -10.03 0.53 -14.97
CA SER A 233 -9.88 1.83 -14.33
C SER A 233 -9.35 1.65 -12.92
N VAL A 234 -8.35 2.43 -12.56
CA VAL A 234 -7.87 2.58 -11.19
C VAL A 234 -8.58 3.77 -10.58
N LYS A 235 -9.33 3.51 -9.53
CA LYS A 235 -10.08 4.50 -8.76
C LYS A 235 -9.65 4.45 -7.30
N TYR A 236 -10.16 5.36 -6.48
CA TYR A 236 -9.80 5.46 -5.07
C TYR A 236 -11.05 5.48 -4.20
N ILE A 237 -11.00 4.75 -3.10
CA ILE A 237 -12.04 4.78 -2.08
C ILE A 237 -11.48 5.32 -0.77
N ILE A 238 -12.36 5.87 0.05
CA ILE A 238 -12.08 6.30 1.41
C ILE A 238 -13.10 5.62 2.30
N SER A 239 -12.63 4.88 3.28
CA SER A 239 -13.51 4.22 4.24
C SER A 239 -14.17 5.25 5.15
N MET A 240 -15.48 5.20 5.24
CA MET A 240 -16.27 5.97 6.20
C MET A 240 -16.91 5.05 7.24
N VAL A 241 -16.35 3.85 7.42
CA VAL A 241 -16.76 2.91 8.48
C VAL A 241 -16.65 3.59 9.84
N ASP A 242 -17.54 3.27 10.73
CA ASP A 242 -17.64 3.84 12.09
C ASP A 242 -17.94 5.35 12.19
N ALA A 243 -17.99 6.09 11.08
CA ALA A 243 -18.26 7.52 11.10
C ALA A 243 -19.57 7.90 11.83
N LYS A 244 -20.54 6.98 11.90
CA LYS A 244 -21.82 7.14 12.57
C LYS A 244 -22.07 6.07 13.66
N ASN A 245 -21.04 5.27 14.03
CA ASN A 245 -21.15 4.24 15.04
C ASN A 245 -21.11 4.86 16.45
N PRO A 246 -22.21 4.83 17.25
CA PRO A 246 -22.25 5.48 18.55
C PRO A 246 -21.20 4.95 19.54
N GLU A 247 -20.95 3.63 19.54
CA GLU A 247 -19.97 3.01 20.45
C GLU A 247 -18.54 3.47 20.10
N TYR A 248 -18.24 3.58 18.82
CA TYR A 248 -16.96 4.09 18.36
C TYR A 248 -16.79 5.57 18.76
N LEU A 249 -17.83 6.39 18.56
CA LEU A 249 -17.79 7.81 18.86
C LEU A 249 -17.65 8.06 20.38
N GLU A 250 -18.26 7.23 21.22
CA GLU A 250 -18.09 7.26 22.68
C GLU A 250 -16.64 6.92 23.06
N ARG A 251 -16.06 5.87 22.48
CA ARG A 251 -14.65 5.51 22.70
C ARG A 251 -13.71 6.64 22.25
N LEU A 252 -13.97 7.23 21.09
CA LEU A 252 -13.19 8.35 20.56
C LEU A 252 -13.26 9.55 21.51
N SER A 253 -14.44 9.91 21.98
CA SER A 253 -14.64 11.02 22.93
C SER A 253 -13.89 10.78 24.25
N SER A 254 -13.95 9.56 24.78
CA SER A 254 -13.23 9.18 26.00
C SER A 254 -11.72 9.29 25.84
N TYR A 255 -11.19 8.92 24.67
CA TYR A 255 -9.76 9.02 24.36
C TYR A 255 -9.30 10.47 24.23
N VAL A 256 -10.11 11.33 23.57
CA VAL A 256 -9.83 12.75 23.37
C VAL A 256 -9.84 13.51 24.70
N LEU A 257 -10.72 13.16 25.60
CA LEU A 257 -10.86 13.81 26.92
C LEU A 257 -9.82 13.35 27.94
N ALA A 258 -9.02 12.32 27.64
CA ALA A 258 -7.98 11.84 28.53
C ALA A 258 -6.77 12.78 28.58
N PRO A 259 -6.47 13.44 29.72
CA PRO A 259 -5.50 14.54 29.78
C PRO A 259 -4.04 14.15 29.57
N LYS A 260 -3.70 12.86 29.46
CA LYS A 260 -2.34 12.36 29.42
C LYS A 260 -1.65 12.39 28.05
N ASN A 261 -2.40 12.61 26.97
CA ASN A 261 -1.87 12.56 25.60
C ASN A 261 -1.99 13.88 24.83
N ALA A 262 -2.31 14.97 25.54
CA ALA A 262 -2.76 16.23 24.94
C ALA A 262 -1.63 17.19 24.47
N GLU A 263 -0.36 16.79 24.50
CA GLU A 263 0.73 17.74 24.25
C GLU A 263 0.86 18.26 22.82
N HIS A 264 0.16 17.69 21.84
CA HIS A 264 0.33 18.08 20.43
C HIS A 264 -0.95 18.24 19.59
N ILE A 265 -2.13 18.11 20.17
CA ILE A 265 -3.38 18.25 19.44
C ILE A 265 -4.25 19.29 20.15
N ASN A 266 -4.59 20.36 19.45
CA ASN A 266 -5.62 21.27 19.94
C ASN A 266 -6.99 20.62 19.72
N PHE A 267 -7.45 19.87 20.71
CA PHE A 267 -8.68 19.08 20.67
C PHE A 267 -9.96 19.94 20.63
N GLN A 268 -9.86 21.26 20.79
CA GLN A 268 -11.02 22.16 20.66
C GLN A 268 -11.52 22.25 19.21
N ASP A 269 -10.66 21.91 18.23
CA ASP A 269 -11.04 21.84 16.81
C ASP A 269 -11.63 20.49 16.41
N LEU A 270 -11.70 19.53 17.33
CA LEU A 270 -12.26 18.18 17.13
C LEU A 270 -13.77 18.10 17.44
N ASN A 271 -14.50 19.18 17.36
CA ASN A 271 -15.97 19.15 17.30
C ASN A 271 -16.45 18.58 15.96
N ILE A 272 -16.29 17.28 15.82
CA ILE A 272 -16.19 16.59 14.54
C ILE A 272 -17.51 16.12 13.98
N ILE A 273 -18.54 16.04 14.77
CA ILE A 273 -19.83 15.54 14.31
C ILE A 273 -20.95 16.43 14.90
N ASN A 274 -20.88 17.70 14.63
CA ASN A 274 -22.11 18.47 14.49
C ASN A 274 -22.57 18.26 13.03
N GLU A 275 -23.84 18.03 12.80
CA GLU A 275 -24.45 17.86 11.47
C GLU A 275 -24.15 19.04 10.52
N ASP A 276 -23.64 20.15 11.03
CA ASP A 276 -23.23 21.36 10.33
C ASP A 276 -21.73 21.42 9.95
N ASP A 277 -20.89 20.47 10.40
CA ASP A 277 -19.46 20.49 10.10
C ASP A 277 -19.19 19.92 8.70
N ASN A 278 -19.12 20.83 7.76
CA ASN A 278 -18.67 20.63 6.39
C ASN A 278 -17.18 20.21 6.33
N PHE A 279 -16.83 18.98 6.75
CA PHE A 279 -15.53 18.43 6.37
C PHE A 279 -15.56 17.95 4.93
N SER A 280 -14.41 18.03 4.25
CA SER A 280 -14.24 17.51 2.90
C SER A 280 -13.44 16.22 2.98
N VAL A 281 -13.79 15.26 2.14
CA VAL A 281 -12.95 14.08 1.89
C VAL A 281 -11.79 14.43 0.97
N PRO A 282 -10.67 13.69 1.01
CA PRO A 282 -9.61 13.78 0.01
C PRO A 282 -10.15 13.63 -1.41
N ASP A 283 -9.62 14.42 -2.34
CA ASP A 283 -9.98 14.33 -3.76
C ASP A 283 -8.87 13.61 -4.55
N PHE A 284 -8.93 12.30 -4.62
CA PHE A 284 -8.00 11.48 -5.39
C PHE A 284 -8.39 11.28 -6.85
N ARG A 285 -9.48 11.90 -7.35
CA ARG A 285 -9.92 11.76 -8.75
C ARG A 285 -8.85 12.15 -9.76
N LYS A 286 -7.96 13.09 -9.41
CA LYS A 286 -6.82 13.47 -10.25
C LYS A 286 -5.74 12.38 -10.37
N MET A 287 -5.79 11.38 -9.51
CA MET A 287 -4.92 10.22 -9.56
C MET A 287 -5.56 9.05 -10.31
N GLU A 288 -6.86 9.12 -10.63
CA GLU A 288 -7.54 8.09 -11.39
C GLU A 288 -7.02 8.01 -12.82
N PHE A 289 -6.98 6.81 -13.35
CA PHE A 289 -6.60 6.54 -14.74
C PHE A 289 -7.19 5.22 -15.22
N SER A 290 -7.17 5.01 -16.54
CA SER A 290 -7.59 3.75 -17.15
C SER A 290 -6.47 3.23 -18.05
N PHE A 291 -6.38 1.91 -18.17
CA PHE A 291 -5.44 1.24 -19.05
C PHE A 291 -6.08 0.01 -19.71
N LYS A 292 -5.54 -0.39 -20.86
CA LYS A 292 -5.87 -1.66 -21.49
C LYS A 292 -4.91 -2.72 -21.01
N ILE A 293 -5.44 -3.89 -20.64
CA ILE A 293 -4.61 -5.06 -20.32
C ILE A 293 -3.90 -5.48 -21.62
N PRO A 294 -2.57 -5.58 -21.63
CA PRO A 294 -1.83 -6.02 -22.80
C PRO A 294 -2.25 -7.43 -23.25
N ASP A 295 -2.36 -7.66 -24.56
CA ASP A 295 -2.75 -8.98 -25.12
C ASP A 295 -1.87 -10.13 -24.65
N VAL A 296 -0.58 -9.86 -24.43
CA VAL A 296 0.35 -10.85 -23.90
C VAL A 296 -0.06 -11.33 -22.50
N VAL A 297 -0.61 -10.45 -21.68
CA VAL A 297 -1.12 -10.78 -20.34
C VAL A 297 -2.42 -11.57 -20.46
N LEU A 298 -3.34 -11.14 -21.32
CA LEU A 298 -4.63 -11.82 -21.54
C LEU A 298 -4.44 -13.28 -22.01
N ARG A 299 -3.40 -13.55 -22.80
CA ARG A 299 -3.06 -14.89 -23.28
C ARG A 299 -2.55 -15.84 -22.20
N THR A 300 -2.20 -15.35 -21.02
CA THR A 300 -1.69 -16.14 -19.88
C THR A 300 -2.77 -16.61 -18.92
N ASN A 301 -4.05 -16.56 -19.32
CA ASN A 301 -5.21 -16.82 -18.43
C ASN A 301 -5.24 -15.92 -17.20
N PHE A 302 -4.82 -14.67 -17.35
CA PHE A 302 -4.90 -13.68 -16.29
C PHE A 302 -6.35 -13.52 -15.82
N ASN A 303 -6.59 -13.79 -14.53
CA ASN A 303 -7.92 -13.72 -13.96
C ASN A 303 -8.30 -12.27 -13.68
N THR A 304 -9.16 -11.71 -14.52
CA THR A 304 -9.78 -10.39 -14.31
C THR A 304 -11.07 -10.47 -13.49
N GLY A 305 -11.56 -11.66 -13.19
CA GLY A 305 -12.81 -11.87 -12.43
C GLY A 305 -12.76 -11.39 -10.99
N ALA A 306 -11.56 -11.08 -10.48
CA ALA A 306 -11.39 -10.42 -9.19
C ALA A 306 -11.68 -8.89 -9.26
N PHE A 307 -11.87 -8.31 -10.45
CA PHE A 307 -12.11 -6.87 -10.60
C PHE A 307 -13.59 -6.56 -10.48
N ALA A 308 -13.92 -5.48 -9.76
CA ALA A 308 -15.30 -5.01 -9.69
C ALA A 308 -15.81 -4.67 -11.10
N HIS A 309 -17.03 -5.08 -11.42
CA HIS A 309 -17.68 -4.69 -12.67
C HIS A 309 -18.44 -3.38 -12.48
N SER A 310 -18.37 -2.47 -13.46
CA SER A 310 -19.28 -1.32 -13.50
C SER A 310 -20.69 -1.86 -13.73
N SER A 311 -21.57 -1.73 -12.74
CA SER A 311 -23.00 -1.98 -12.87
C SER A 311 -23.69 -0.93 -13.73
#